data_c78e7d5f8f51ea2252e2d6c4dfec7e58
#
_entry.id   c78e7d5f8f51ea2252e2d6c4dfec7e58
#
_cell.length_a   1.000
_cell.length_b   1.000
_cell.length_c   1.000
_cell.angle_alpha   90.00
_cell.angle_beta   90.00
_cell.angle_gamma   90.00
#
_symmetry.space_group_name_H-M   'P 1'
#
loop_
_entity.id
_entity.type
_entity.pdbx_description
1 polymer ?
#
loop_
_entity_poly.entity_id
_entity_poly.type
_entity_poly.pdbx_seq_one_letter_code
_entity_poly.pdbx_strand_id
1 'polypeptide(L)'
;LVVRQQSDAQGQLGLGSGWLTQHAALNSQIALRIRTNESFHLINDNRPVICIGNGTGLAGLMSLLHARTRQDYTQNWLIFGERQREHDFFYQSTIEAWQTTGMLQRLDLAFSRDQEEKVYVHHKLREQAQQLKAWVDHGAVIYVCGSINGMASDVDQALIDILSEAAVDQLRQEGRYRRDVY
;
A
#
# COMPACT_ATOMS: atom_id res chain seq x y z
N LEU A 1 8.88 -1.33 -11.02
CA LEU A 1 7.84 -2.34 -11.27
C LEU A 1 8.07 -3.53 -10.34
N VAL A 2 7.07 -3.93 -9.57
CA VAL A 2 7.07 -5.18 -8.78
C VAL A 2 6.10 -6.14 -9.45
N VAL A 3 6.56 -7.35 -9.75
CA VAL A 3 5.76 -8.36 -10.43
C VAL A 3 5.78 -9.64 -9.59
N ARG A 4 4.60 -10.11 -9.19
CA ARG A 4 4.45 -11.43 -8.60
C ARG A 4 4.18 -12.44 -9.72
N GLN A 5 5.01 -13.48 -9.81
CA GLN A 5 4.77 -14.57 -10.75
C GLN A 5 3.45 -15.28 -10.38
N GLN A 6 2.58 -15.41 -11.35
CA GLN A 6 1.30 -16.12 -11.24
C GLN A 6 1.36 -17.43 -12.01
N SER A 7 0.70 -18.46 -11.48
CA SER A 7 0.47 -19.72 -12.18
C SER A 7 -0.96 -20.18 -11.96
N ASP A 8 -1.50 -20.90 -12.92
CA ASP A 8 -2.80 -21.57 -12.79
C ASP A 8 -2.74 -22.83 -11.90
N ALA A 9 -3.86 -23.52 -11.75
CA ALA A 9 -3.95 -24.73 -10.96
C ALA A 9 -3.11 -25.90 -11.52
N GLN A 10 -2.76 -25.86 -12.80
CA GLN A 10 -1.90 -26.82 -13.50
C GLN A 10 -0.41 -26.43 -13.46
N GLY A 11 -0.07 -25.30 -12.81
CA GLY A 11 1.29 -24.80 -12.70
C GLY A 11 1.77 -24.02 -13.96
N GLN A 12 0.89 -23.75 -14.92
CA GLN A 12 1.23 -22.97 -16.09
C GLN A 12 1.35 -21.49 -15.70
N LEU A 13 2.44 -20.86 -16.11
CA LEU A 13 2.71 -19.47 -15.77
C LEU A 13 1.74 -18.51 -16.46
N GLY A 14 1.31 -17.51 -15.73
CA GLY A 14 0.53 -16.39 -16.28
C GLY A 14 1.32 -15.69 -17.39
N LEU A 15 0.64 -15.35 -18.50
CA LEU A 15 1.27 -14.84 -19.73
C LEU A 15 2.21 -13.66 -19.47
N GLY A 16 1.74 -12.61 -18.81
CA GLY A 16 2.55 -11.41 -18.52
C GLY A 16 3.55 -11.61 -17.39
N SER A 17 3.09 -12.15 -16.26
CA SER A 17 3.94 -12.35 -15.09
C SER A 17 5.02 -13.41 -15.34
N GLY A 18 4.68 -14.51 -16.00
CA GLY A 18 5.64 -15.55 -16.36
C GLY A 18 6.68 -15.05 -17.35
N TRP A 19 6.26 -14.28 -18.36
CA TRP A 19 7.21 -13.69 -19.31
C TRP A 19 8.21 -12.75 -18.60
N LEU A 20 7.70 -11.81 -17.77
CA LEU A 20 8.54 -10.84 -17.06
C LEU A 20 9.48 -11.48 -16.04
N THR A 21 9.08 -12.57 -15.38
CA THR A 21 9.84 -13.15 -14.28
C THR A 21 10.70 -14.34 -14.67
N GLN A 22 10.46 -14.96 -15.83
CA GLN A 22 11.16 -16.18 -16.23
C GLN A 22 11.76 -16.12 -17.64
N HIS A 23 11.12 -15.43 -18.59
CA HIS A 23 11.52 -15.46 -20.00
C HIS A 23 12.26 -14.19 -20.44
N ALA A 24 11.93 -13.02 -19.88
CA ALA A 24 12.64 -11.79 -20.20
C ALA A 24 14.08 -11.85 -19.66
N ALA A 25 15.05 -11.73 -20.54
CA ALA A 25 16.45 -11.71 -20.13
C ALA A 25 16.76 -10.45 -19.29
N LEU A 26 17.66 -10.59 -18.31
CA LEU A 26 18.14 -9.45 -17.53
C LEU A 26 18.75 -8.41 -18.48
N ASN A 27 18.44 -7.14 -18.24
CA ASN A 27 18.86 -6.00 -19.05
C ASN A 27 18.25 -5.95 -20.48
N SER A 28 17.27 -6.80 -20.81
CA SER A 28 16.54 -6.68 -22.06
C SER A 28 15.64 -5.44 -22.05
N GLN A 29 15.39 -4.89 -23.24
CA GLN A 29 14.41 -3.80 -23.39
C GLN A 29 12.99 -4.36 -23.37
N ILE A 30 12.13 -3.73 -22.60
CA ILE A 30 10.73 -4.09 -22.49
C ILE A 30 9.87 -2.91 -22.96
N ALA A 31 9.05 -3.15 -23.99
CA ALA A 31 8.07 -2.18 -24.44
C ALA A 31 6.92 -2.13 -23.43
N LEU A 32 6.69 -0.97 -22.82
CA LEU A 32 5.60 -0.76 -21.89
C LEU A 32 4.87 0.56 -22.15
N ARG A 33 3.62 0.61 -21.78
CA ARG A 33 2.82 1.84 -21.81
C ARG A 33 2.43 2.22 -20.39
N ILE A 34 2.81 3.44 -19.98
CA ILE A 34 2.33 4.04 -18.74
C ILE A 34 0.96 4.66 -19.00
N ARG A 35 -0.02 4.27 -18.20
CA ARG A 35 -1.36 4.88 -18.20
C ARG A 35 -1.48 5.80 -16.99
N THR A 36 -2.05 6.97 -17.19
CA THR A 36 -2.40 7.87 -16.10
C THR A 36 -3.55 7.25 -15.29
N ASN A 37 -3.41 7.22 -13.97
CA ASN A 37 -4.47 6.83 -13.06
C ASN A 37 -4.86 8.08 -12.23
N GLU A 38 -5.78 8.89 -12.76
CA GLU A 38 -6.19 10.16 -12.15
C GLU A 38 -6.80 9.99 -10.76
N SER A 39 -7.40 8.83 -10.47
CA SER A 39 -8.00 8.55 -9.17
C SER A 39 -6.97 8.27 -8.07
N PHE A 40 -5.71 7.93 -8.44
CA PHE A 40 -4.66 7.51 -7.50
C PHE A 40 -3.40 8.41 -7.58
N HIS A 41 -3.60 9.72 -7.72
CA HIS A 41 -2.53 10.72 -7.67
C HIS A 41 -2.40 11.34 -6.28
N LEU A 42 -1.19 11.79 -5.94
CA LEU A 42 -0.99 12.61 -4.75
C LEU A 42 -1.80 13.92 -4.85
N ILE A 43 -2.37 14.33 -3.74
CA ILE A 43 -2.79 15.70 -3.55
C ILE A 43 -1.51 16.53 -3.37
N ASN A 44 -1.38 17.61 -4.14
CA ASN A 44 -0.15 18.40 -4.19
C ASN A 44 -0.09 19.43 -3.03
N ASP A 45 -0.05 18.90 -1.81
CA ASP A 45 0.15 19.69 -0.59
C ASP A 45 0.83 18.83 0.50
N ASN A 46 1.17 19.45 1.64
CA ASN A 46 1.88 18.81 2.75
C ASN A 46 0.95 18.19 3.82
N ARG A 47 -0.32 17.92 3.51
CA ARG A 47 -1.19 17.24 4.47
C ARG A 47 -0.69 15.82 4.78
N PRO A 48 -1.07 15.24 5.93
CA PRO A 48 -0.70 13.86 6.27
C PRO A 48 -1.19 12.85 5.24
N VAL A 49 -0.42 11.78 5.03
CA VAL A 49 -0.79 10.67 4.12
C VAL A 49 -0.70 9.34 4.85
N ILE A 50 -1.75 8.53 4.71
CA ILE A 50 -1.82 7.16 5.21
C ILE A 50 -1.82 6.23 4.00
N CYS A 51 -0.76 5.45 3.83
CA CYS A 51 -0.60 4.46 2.78
C CYS A 51 -0.90 3.07 3.34
N ILE A 52 -1.89 2.38 2.81
CA ILE A 52 -2.33 1.06 3.27
C ILE A 52 -2.27 0.09 2.10
N GLY A 53 -1.60 -1.05 2.26
CA GLY A 53 -1.58 -2.01 1.17
C GLY A 53 -0.93 -3.33 1.49
N ASN A 54 -1.01 -4.23 0.50
CA ASN A 54 -0.37 -5.54 0.58
C ASN A 54 0.26 -5.93 -0.75
N GLY A 55 1.20 -6.87 -0.68
CA GLY A 55 1.77 -7.47 -1.87
C GLY A 55 2.42 -6.47 -2.81
N THR A 56 2.17 -6.65 -4.10
CA THR A 56 2.70 -5.78 -5.17
C THR A 56 2.13 -4.37 -5.13
N GLY A 57 1.03 -4.12 -4.40
CA GLY A 57 0.48 -2.79 -4.15
C GLY A 57 1.47 -1.85 -3.46
N LEU A 58 2.47 -2.40 -2.76
CA LEU A 58 3.54 -1.58 -2.20
C LEU A 58 4.25 -0.72 -3.26
N ALA A 59 4.39 -1.19 -4.49
CA ALA A 59 5.04 -0.42 -5.56
C ALA A 59 4.31 0.90 -5.86
N GLY A 60 2.97 0.87 -5.91
CA GLY A 60 2.14 2.06 -6.06
C GLY A 60 2.31 3.02 -4.88
N LEU A 61 2.23 2.50 -3.65
CA LEU A 61 2.42 3.30 -2.44
C LEU A 61 3.83 3.89 -2.34
N MET A 62 4.87 3.12 -2.69
CA MET A 62 6.25 3.61 -2.75
C MET A 62 6.42 4.77 -3.74
N SER A 63 5.72 4.75 -4.87
CA SER A 63 5.76 5.86 -5.83
C SER A 63 5.25 7.16 -5.22
N LEU A 64 4.17 7.10 -4.44
CA LEU A 64 3.61 8.24 -3.70
C LEU A 64 4.57 8.72 -2.61
N LEU A 65 5.10 7.80 -1.80
CA LEU A 65 6.04 8.12 -0.73
C LEU A 65 7.35 8.73 -1.26
N HIS A 66 7.90 8.20 -2.36
CA HIS A 66 9.07 8.79 -3.03
C HIS A 66 8.82 10.22 -3.52
N ALA A 67 7.63 10.49 -4.07
CA ALA A 67 7.28 11.83 -4.50
C ALA A 67 7.18 12.80 -3.31
N ARG A 68 6.67 12.34 -2.17
CA ARG A 68 6.56 13.14 -0.94
C ARG A 68 7.92 13.39 -0.30
N THR A 69 8.77 12.38 -0.21
CA THR A 69 10.12 12.52 0.38
C THR A 69 11.00 13.48 -0.43
N ARG A 70 10.83 13.57 -1.76
CA ARG A 70 11.51 14.56 -2.60
C ARG A 70 11.08 16.00 -2.33
N GLN A 71 9.95 16.19 -1.67
CA GLN A 71 9.40 17.49 -1.28
C GLN A 71 9.56 17.75 0.23
N ASP A 72 10.34 16.90 0.92
CA ASP A 72 10.54 16.95 2.38
C ASP A 72 9.24 16.87 3.20
N TYR A 73 8.21 16.20 2.64
CA TYR A 73 6.95 15.97 3.34
C TYR A 73 7.07 14.73 4.23
N THR A 74 7.07 14.93 5.53
CA THR A 74 7.41 13.91 6.53
C THR A 74 6.20 13.23 7.18
N GLN A 75 5.00 13.82 7.08
CA GLN A 75 3.80 13.25 7.66
C GLN A 75 3.28 12.08 6.81
N ASN A 76 4.03 10.98 6.84
CA ASN A 76 3.74 9.75 6.10
C ASN A 76 3.57 8.60 7.08
N TRP A 77 2.50 7.83 6.91
CA TRP A 77 2.23 6.60 7.63
C TRP A 77 2.04 5.45 6.63
N LEU A 78 2.87 4.42 6.73
CA LEU A 78 2.77 3.20 5.92
C LEU A 78 2.25 2.05 6.78
N ILE A 79 1.17 1.41 6.34
CA ILE A 79 0.64 0.17 6.89
C ILE A 79 0.75 -0.88 5.77
N PHE A 80 1.69 -1.80 5.92
CA PHE A 80 2.00 -2.77 4.86
C PHE A 80 1.86 -4.20 5.35
N GLY A 81 1.24 -5.05 4.53
CA GLY A 81 1.03 -6.45 4.79
C GLY A 81 1.59 -7.37 3.72
N GLU A 82 2.20 -8.46 4.15
CA GLU A 82 2.64 -9.57 3.31
C GLU A 82 2.63 -10.91 4.07
N ARG A 83 3.20 -11.94 3.45
CA ARG A 83 3.20 -13.28 4.05
C ARG A 83 4.31 -13.41 5.10
N GLN A 84 5.55 -13.15 4.70
CA GLN A 84 6.73 -13.35 5.55
C GLN A 84 7.69 -12.16 5.45
N ARG A 85 8.21 -11.71 6.59
CA ARG A 85 9.17 -10.60 6.63
C ARG A 85 10.44 -10.92 5.85
N GLU A 86 10.99 -12.10 6.06
CA GLU A 86 12.27 -12.50 5.49
C GLU A 86 12.27 -12.52 3.95
N HIS A 87 11.14 -12.86 3.33
CA HIS A 87 11.06 -13.08 1.89
C HIS A 87 10.24 -12.03 1.15
N ASP A 88 9.32 -11.38 1.83
CA ASP A 88 8.28 -10.56 1.18
C ASP A 88 8.32 -9.09 1.60
N PHE A 89 9.26 -8.67 2.44
CA PHE A 89 9.40 -7.26 2.80
C PHE A 89 10.16 -6.49 1.72
N PHE A 90 9.48 -6.20 0.63
CA PHE A 90 10.02 -5.41 -0.49
C PHE A 90 10.40 -4.00 -0.03
N TYR A 91 11.48 -3.45 -0.59
CA TYR A 91 11.99 -2.10 -0.26
C TYR A 91 12.35 -1.90 1.22
N GLN A 92 12.59 -2.97 1.97
CA GLN A 92 12.88 -2.91 3.41
C GLN A 92 13.91 -1.84 3.75
N SER A 93 15.08 -1.86 3.11
CA SER A 93 16.16 -0.91 3.38
C SER A 93 15.76 0.55 3.17
N THR A 94 14.97 0.84 2.14
CA THR A 94 14.47 2.19 1.86
C THR A 94 13.45 2.63 2.92
N ILE A 95 12.53 1.75 3.28
CA ILE A 95 11.48 2.04 4.27
C ILE A 95 12.10 2.29 5.65
N GLU A 96 13.06 1.45 6.06
CA GLU A 96 13.78 1.59 7.34
C GLU A 96 14.65 2.87 7.36
N ALA A 97 15.29 3.22 6.24
CA ALA A 97 16.01 4.47 6.13
C ALA A 97 15.08 5.68 6.27
N TRP A 98 13.91 5.67 5.65
CA TRP A 98 12.92 6.75 5.81
C TRP A 98 12.37 6.85 7.23
N GLN A 99 12.20 5.72 7.92
CA GLN A 99 11.81 5.73 9.32
C GLN A 99 12.91 6.35 10.21
N THR A 100 14.16 5.98 9.96
CA THR A 100 15.32 6.50 10.70
C THR A 100 15.52 8.00 10.48
N THR A 101 15.30 8.49 9.27
CA THR A 101 15.45 9.91 8.93
C THR A 101 14.21 10.76 9.24
N GLY A 102 13.11 10.15 9.70
CA GLY A 102 11.85 10.83 9.98
C GLY A 102 11.01 11.16 8.75
N MET A 103 11.42 10.74 7.55
CA MET A 103 10.61 10.88 6.32
C MET A 103 9.37 9.99 6.34
N LEU A 104 9.41 8.88 7.05
CA LEU A 104 8.28 8.02 7.36
C LEU A 104 8.01 8.10 8.87
N GLN A 105 7.00 8.87 9.25
CA GLN A 105 6.68 9.14 10.66
C GLN A 105 6.14 7.89 11.36
N ARG A 106 5.40 7.04 10.64
CA ARG A 106 4.86 5.79 11.18
C ARG A 106 4.98 4.64 10.18
N LEU A 107 5.27 3.47 10.75
CA LEU A 107 5.31 2.20 10.04
C LEU A 107 4.63 1.11 10.89
N ASP A 108 3.60 0.48 10.34
CA ASP A 108 2.96 -0.69 10.91
C ASP A 108 3.03 -1.84 9.90
N LEU A 109 3.58 -2.97 10.32
CA LEU A 109 3.81 -4.13 9.45
C LEU A 109 2.95 -5.31 9.91
N ALA A 110 2.40 -6.03 8.94
CA ALA A 110 1.58 -7.22 9.15
C ALA A 110 2.10 -8.38 8.29
N PHE A 111 2.83 -9.31 8.90
CA PHE A 111 3.30 -10.52 8.21
C PHE A 111 2.44 -11.70 8.65
N SER A 112 1.59 -12.21 7.74
CA SER A 112 0.52 -13.14 8.08
C SER A 112 0.99 -14.56 8.37
N ARG A 113 2.27 -14.89 8.14
CA ARG A 113 2.84 -16.22 8.35
C ARG A 113 4.04 -16.27 9.30
N ASP A 114 4.37 -15.14 9.93
CA ASP A 114 5.50 -15.06 10.88
C ASP A 114 5.11 -15.45 12.30
N GLN A 115 3.82 -15.65 12.54
CA GLN A 115 3.25 -16.08 13.83
C GLN A 115 2.09 -17.05 13.60
N GLU A 116 1.64 -17.71 14.66
CA GLU A 116 0.55 -18.69 14.62
C GLU A 116 -0.77 -18.05 14.17
N GLU A 117 -1.15 -16.94 14.80
CA GLU A 117 -2.33 -16.16 14.39
C GLU A 117 -2.01 -15.23 13.22
N LYS A 118 -2.81 -15.31 12.16
CA LYS A 118 -2.62 -14.48 10.97
C LYS A 118 -2.95 -13.03 11.24
N VAL A 119 -1.95 -12.16 11.06
CA VAL A 119 -2.11 -10.70 11.19
C VAL A 119 -2.11 -10.06 9.80
N TYR A 120 -3.13 -9.22 9.54
CA TYR A 120 -3.32 -8.49 8.29
C TYR A 120 -3.37 -6.97 8.55
N VAL A 121 -3.31 -6.17 7.50
CA VAL A 121 -3.32 -4.70 7.59
C VAL A 121 -4.54 -4.15 8.31
N HIS A 122 -5.72 -4.75 8.14
CA HIS A 122 -6.93 -4.32 8.82
C HIS A 122 -6.88 -4.55 10.35
N HIS A 123 -6.13 -5.56 10.82
CA HIS A 123 -5.87 -5.72 12.27
C HIS A 123 -5.03 -4.56 12.78
N LYS A 124 -3.97 -4.17 12.03
CA LYS A 124 -3.14 -3.01 12.38
C LYS A 124 -3.93 -1.70 12.40
N LEU A 125 -4.87 -1.51 11.48
CA LEU A 125 -5.78 -0.36 11.52
C LEU A 125 -6.60 -0.31 12.82
N ARG A 126 -7.18 -1.45 13.23
CA ARG A 126 -7.96 -1.52 14.48
C ARG A 126 -7.09 -1.30 15.72
N GLU A 127 -5.88 -1.88 15.76
CA GLU A 127 -4.90 -1.64 16.83
C GLU A 127 -4.56 -0.15 16.97
N GLN A 128 -4.53 0.58 15.86
CA GLN A 128 -4.14 1.99 15.79
C GLN A 128 -5.35 2.94 15.60
N ALA A 129 -6.55 2.52 15.99
CA ALA A 129 -7.79 3.24 15.73
C ALA A 129 -7.76 4.71 16.20
N GLN A 130 -7.24 4.98 17.41
CA GLN A 130 -7.14 6.36 17.92
C GLN A 130 -6.21 7.22 17.09
N GLN A 131 -5.07 6.65 16.67
CA GLN A 131 -4.09 7.34 15.84
C GLN A 131 -4.67 7.61 14.45
N LEU A 132 -5.39 6.64 13.88
CA LEU A 132 -6.06 6.81 12.59
C LEU A 132 -7.05 7.98 12.64
N LYS A 133 -7.90 8.05 13.67
CA LYS A 133 -8.83 9.18 13.87
C LYS A 133 -8.08 10.51 13.92
N ALA A 134 -7.05 10.60 14.76
CA ALA A 134 -6.28 11.83 14.90
C ALA A 134 -5.66 12.29 13.55
N TRP A 135 -5.14 11.36 12.74
CA TRP A 135 -4.59 11.71 11.42
C TRP A 135 -5.67 12.15 10.45
N VAL A 136 -6.83 11.49 10.44
CA VAL A 136 -7.98 11.88 9.60
C VAL A 136 -8.50 13.27 9.99
N ASP A 137 -8.62 13.57 11.28
CA ASP A 137 -9.03 14.87 11.81
C ASP A 137 -8.04 15.99 11.43
N HIS A 138 -6.74 15.65 11.30
CA HIS A 138 -5.70 16.56 10.79
C HIS A 138 -5.66 16.65 9.24
N GLY A 139 -6.67 16.13 8.57
CA GLY A 139 -6.80 16.27 7.12
C GLY A 139 -6.09 15.19 6.30
N ALA A 140 -5.68 14.08 6.90
CA ALA A 140 -4.98 13.01 6.18
C ALA A 140 -5.75 12.49 4.97
N VAL A 141 -4.99 12.11 3.93
CA VAL A 141 -5.48 11.38 2.77
C VAL A 141 -5.08 9.92 2.90
N ILE A 142 -6.04 9.02 2.68
CA ILE A 142 -5.85 7.57 2.74
C ILE A 142 -5.69 7.04 1.32
N TYR A 143 -4.60 6.33 1.06
CA TYR A 143 -4.32 5.62 -0.19
C TYR A 143 -4.28 4.12 0.08
N VAL A 144 -5.11 3.35 -0.63
CA VAL A 144 -5.18 1.89 -0.51
C VAL A 144 -4.78 1.26 -1.83
N CYS A 145 -3.75 0.39 -1.81
CA CYS A 145 -3.24 -0.27 -3.02
C CYS A 145 -2.93 -1.74 -2.77
N GLY A 146 -3.39 -2.61 -3.67
CA GLY A 146 -3.12 -4.05 -3.64
C GLY A 146 -4.33 -4.91 -3.96
N SER A 147 -4.46 -6.08 -3.31
CA SER A 147 -5.47 -7.07 -3.66
C SER A 147 -6.89 -6.58 -3.42
N ILE A 148 -7.73 -6.64 -4.47
CA ILE A 148 -9.17 -6.39 -4.37
C ILE A 148 -9.86 -7.47 -3.54
N ASN A 149 -9.38 -8.73 -3.65
CA ASN A 149 -9.95 -9.86 -2.93
C ASN A 149 -9.41 -9.93 -1.49
N GLY A 150 -10.28 -9.73 -0.52
CA GLY A 150 -9.98 -9.75 0.91
C GLY A 150 -9.44 -8.42 1.42
N MET A 151 -8.18 -8.05 1.11
CA MET A 151 -7.54 -6.87 1.71
C MET A 151 -8.35 -5.58 1.55
N ALA A 152 -8.82 -5.28 0.35
CA ALA A 152 -9.52 -4.02 0.08
C ALA A 152 -10.86 -3.93 0.82
N SER A 153 -11.63 -5.01 0.88
CA SER A 153 -12.89 -5.07 1.62
C SER A 153 -12.67 -5.04 3.14
N ASP A 154 -11.65 -5.73 3.63
CA ASP A 154 -11.34 -5.78 5.06
C ASP A 154 -10.83 -4.43 5.57
N VAL A 155 -10.04 -3.71 4.76
CA VAL A 155 -9.61 -2.34 5.06
C VAL A 155 -10.81 -1.39 5.06
N ASP A 156 -11.69 -1.49 4.07
CA ASP A 156 -12.90 -0.66 3.98
C ASP A 156 -13.78 -0.84 5.22
N GLN A 157 -14.02 -2.10 5.60
CA GLN A 157 -14.79 -2.42 6.81
C GLN A 157 -14.10 -1.90 8.08
N ALA A 158 -12.77 -2.07 8.20
CA ALA A 158 -12.04 -1.54 9.36
C ALA A 158 -12.12 -0.01 9.45
N LEU A 159 -12.05 0.70 8.33
CA LEU A 159 -12.23 2.15 8.31
C LEU A 159 -13.65 2.56 8.73
N ILE A 160 -14.67 1.84 8.27
CA ILE A 160 -16.08 2.06 8.68
C ILE A 160 -16.26 1.81 10.19
N ASP A 161 -15.72 0.72 10.70
CA ASP A 161 -15.78 0.38 12.13
C ASP A 161 -15.12 1.45 13.02
N ILE A 162 -14.02 2.04 12.52
CA ILE A 162 -13.24 3.03 13.27
C ILE A 162 -13.82 4.44 13.15
N LEU A 163 -14.16 4.88 11.93
CA LEU A 163 -14.52 6.27 11.63
C LEU A 163 -16.04 6.51 11.53
N SER A 164 -16.83 5.51 11.24
CA SER A 164 -18.21 5.43 10.78
C SER A 164 -18.36 5.44 9.26
N GLU A 165 -19.45 4.88 8.76
CA GLU A 165 -19.77 4.85 7.33
C GLU A 165 -19.88 6.25 6.73
N ALA A 166 -20.60 7.15 7.43
CA ALA A 166 -20.77 8.53 6.99
C ALA A 166 -19.43 9.29 6.86
N ALA A 167 -18.49 9.07 7.78
CA ALA A 167 -17.16 9.68 7.71
C ALA A 167 -16.34 9.12 6.55
N VAL A 168 -16.41 7.81 6.29
CA VAL A 168 -15.71 7.20 5.15
C VAL A 168 -16.29 7.70 3.81
N ASP A 169 -17.61 7.86 3.71
CA ASP A 169 -18.27 8.42 2.53
C ASP A 169 -17.90 9.89 2.31
N GLN A 170 -17.80 10.65 3.38
CA GLN A 170 -17.28 12.03 3.30
C GLN A 170 -15.84 12.06 2.77
N LEU A 171 -14.96 11.19 3.27
CA LEU A 171 -13.58 11.07 2.76
C LEU A 171 -13.53 10.72 1.26
N ARG A 172 -14.45 9.87 0.79
CA ARG A 172 -14.59 9.54 -0.65
C ARG A 172 -15.01 10.78 -1.45
N GLN A 173 -16.02 11.51 -1.00
CA GLN A 173 -16.52 12.71 -1.65
C GLN A 173 -15.47 13.84 -1.70
N GLU A 174 -14.68 13.98 -0.65
CA GLU A 174 -13.58 14.94 -0.56
C GLU A 174 -12.33 14.51 -1.36
N GLY A 175 -12.33 13.31 -1.95
CA GLY A 175 -11.16 12.73 -2.62
C GLY A 175 -9.99 12.39 -1.67
N ARG A 176 -10.29 12.23 -0.38
CA ARG A 176 -9.33 11.88 0.68
C ARG A 176 -9.26 10.38 0.97
N TYR A 177 -10.09 9.58 0.34
CA TYR A 177 -9.99 8.12 0.36
C TYR A 177 -9.88 7.62 -1.08
N ARG A 178 -8.69 7.15 -1.46
CA ARG A 178 -8.31 6.78 -2.81
C ARG A 178 -7.86 5.33 -2.87
N ARG A 179 -8.28 4.62 -3.90
CA ARG A 179 -8.02 3.18 -4.03
C ARG A 179 -7.52 2.85 -5.43
N ASP A 180 -6.46 2.02 -5.48
CA ASP A 180 -5.96 1.36 -6.68
C ASP A 180 -5.80 -0.14 -6.37
N VAL A 181 -6.89 -0.89 -6.55
CA VAL A 181 -7.00 -2.30 -6.15
C VAL A 181 -7.34 -3.17 -7.35
N TYR A 182 -6.74 -4.35 -7.44
CA TYR A 182 -6.75 -5.24 -8.59
C TYR A 182 -6.73 -6.73 -8.20
#